data_ec8df563fce667b94875fe207a749ed6
#
_entry.id   ec8df563fce667b94875fe207a749ed6
#
_cell.length_a   1.000
_cell.length_b   1.000
_cell.length_c   1.000
_cell.angle_alpha   90.00
_cell.angle_beta   90.00
_cell.angle_gamma   90.00
#
_symmetry.space_group_name_H-M   'P 1'
#
loop_
_entity.id
_entity.type
_entity.pdbx_description
1 polymer ?
#
loop_
_entity_poly.entity_id
_entity_poly.type
_entity_poly.pdbx_seq_one_letter_code
_entity_poly.pdbx_strand_id
1 'polypeptide(L)'
;VGSEMCIRDRASTDPALRKEYTNKGFWVNIRLIRYADVLLMGAESANEKGIPGEAIDYLEQVRARARGTNSNILPKVTTTDQGELREAIRDERRVELGLEFDRFYDLVRWGIAKEVLHAAGKTNYQDKNALLPLPQTEIDKSKGVLVQNPDYQ
;
A
#
# COMPACT_ATOMS: atom_id res chain seq x y z
N VAL A 1 9.62 -14.53 -10.29
CA VAL A 1 8.90 -13.95 -9.15
C VAL A 1 7.96 -15.02 -8.68
N GLY A 2 8.31 -15.64 -7.56
CA GLY A 2 7.77 -16.92 -7.15
C GLY A 2 6.30 -16.89 -6.83
N SER A 3 5.70 -18.04 -7.05
CA SER A 3 4.35 -18.48 -6.74
C SER A 3 3.90 -18.23 -5.28
N GLU A 4 4.68 -17.55 -4.46
CA GLU A 4 4.41 -17.30 -3.04
C GLU A 4 3.84 -15.92 -2.75
N MET A 5 3.74 -15.06 -3.76
CA MET A 5 3.32 -13.67 -3.58
C MET A 5 1.83 -13.54 -3.25
N CYS A 6 1.02 -14.56 -3.53
CA CYS A 6 -0.41 -14.55 -3.23
C CYS A 6 -0.87 -15.88 -2.65
N ILE A 7 -0.85 -16.01 -1.33
CA ILE A 7 -1.59 -17.08 -0.63
C ILE A 7 -3.09 -17.02 -1.00
N ARG A 8 -3.58 -15.87 -1.38
CA ARG A 8 -4.92 -15.66 -1.96
C ARG A 8 -5.11 -16.46 -3.25
N ASP A 9 -4.12 -16.49 -4.14
CA ASP A 9 -4.20 -17.23 -5.40
C ASP A 9 -4.17 -18.74 -5.16
N ARG A 10 -3.37 -19.23 -4.22
CA ARG A 10 -3.39 -20.65 -3.83
C ARG A 10 -4.74 -21.07 -3.27
N ALA A 11 -5.30 -20.30 -2.38
CA ALA A 11 -6.61 -20.57 -1.81
C ALA A 11 -7.71 -20.56 -2.88
N SER A 12 -7.60 -19.68 -3.88
CA SER A 12 -8.58 -19.57 -4.97
C SER A 12 -8.41 -20.63 -6.05
N THR A 13 -7.22 -21.23 -6.19
CA THR A 13 -6.92 -22.23 -7.23
C THR A 13 -7.06 -23.67 -6.75
N ASP A 14 -7.05 -23.93 -5.44
CA ASP A 14 -7.24 -25.27 -4.88
C ASP A 14 -8.73 -25.69 -4.92
N PRO A 15 -9.10 -26.73 -5.72
CA PRO A 15 -10.48 -27.18 -5.82
C PRO A 15 -11.05 -27.72 -4.50
N ALA A 16 -10.21 -28.22 -3.60
CA ALA A 16 -10.63 -28.71 -2.29
C ALA A 16 -11.06 -27.54 -1.38
N LEU A 17 -10.37 -26.41 -1.49
CA LEU A 17 -10.67 -25.18 -0.77
C LEU A 17 -11.87 -24.45 -1.35
N ARG A 18 -12.19 -24.64 -2.66
CA ARG A 18 -13.38 -24.05 -3.30
C ARG A 18 -14.70 -24.68 -2.86
N LYS A 19 -14.70 -25.92 -2.40
CA LYS A 19 -15.94 -26.63 -1.99
C LYS A 19 -16.59 -26.07 -0.72
N GLU A 20 -15.86 -25.35 0.11
CA GLU A 20 -16.41 -24.74 1.34
C GLU A 20 -17.02 -23.34 1.12
N TYR A 21 -17.02 -22.84 -0.10
CA TYR A 21 -17.58 -21.53 -0.44
C TYR A 21 -19.10 -21.59 -0.68
N THR A 22 -19.85 -21.96 0.30
CA THR A 22 -21.29 -21.74 0.28
C THR A 22 -21.64 -20.53 1.14
N ASN A 23 -21.96 -19.42 0.49
CA ASN A 23 -22.71 -18.25 1.01
C ASN A 23 -22.33 -17.62 2.38
N LYS A 24 -21.29 -18.05 3.07
CA LYS A 24 -20.97 -17.59 4.44
C LYS A 24 -19.61 -16.92 4.63
N GLY A 25 -18.96 -16.49 3.56
CA GLY A 25 -17.68 -15.79 3.64
C GLY A 25 -16.46 -16.71 3.51
N PHE A 26 -15.31 -16.10 3.33
CA PHE A 26 -14.04 -16.80 3.16
C PHE A 26 -13.47 -17.13 4.54
N TRP A 27 -13.04 -18.37 4.76
CA TRP A 27 -12.29 -18.76 5.96
C TRP A 27 -10.84 -18.26 5.95
N VAL A 28 -10.36 -17.76 4.79
CA VAL A 28 -9.01 -17.20 4.64
C VAL A 28 -8.97 -15.79 5.24
N ASN A 29 -8.10 -15.61 6.21
CA ASN A 29 -7.88 -14.31 6.83
C ASN A 29 -7.35 -13.29 5.80
N ILE A 30 -7.94 -12.11 5.79
CA ILE A 30 -7.42 -10.97 5.04
C ILE A 30 -6.20 -10.45 5.81
N ARG A 31 -5.05 -10.39 5.16
CA ARG A 31 -3.86 -9.77 5.72
C ARG A 31 -3.98 -8.27 5.56
N LEU A 32 -4.04 -7.56 6.67
CA LEU A 32 -4.07 -6.10 6.68
C LEU A 32 -2.65 -5.51 6.67
N ILE A 33 -1.71 -6.16 7.35
CA ILE A 33 -0.31 -5.73 7.45
C ILE A 33 0.57 -6.97 7.32
N ARG A 34 1.69 -6.85 6.61
CA ARG A 34 2.70 -7.89 6.53
C ARG A 34 4.10 -7.32 6.81
N TYR A 35 5.04 -8.18 7.12
CA TYR A 35 6.37 -7.75 7.58
C TYR A 35 7.10 -6.85 6.57
N ALA A 36 6.94 -7.07 5.27
CA ALA A 36 7.52 -6.19 4.25
C ALA A 36 6.96 -4.76 4.34
N ASP A 37 5.67 -4.58 4.65
CA ASP A 37 5.09 -3.26 4.87
C ASP A 37 5.71 -2.59 6.11
N VAL A 38 5.90 -3.33 7.21
CA VAL A 38 6.57 -2.82 8.42
C VAL A 38 8.00 -2.37 8.11
N LEU A 39 8.76 -3.15 7.34
CA LEU A 39 10.11 -2.79 6.91
C LEU A 39 10.12 -1.51 6.07
N LEU A 40 9.17 -1.37 5.14
CA LEU A 40 9.09 -0.19 4.28
C LEU A 40 8.60 1.04 5.04
N MET A 41 7.73 0.90 6.04
CA MET A 41 7.41 1.99 6.98
C MET A 41 8.64 2.41 7.80
N GLY A 42 9.44 1.44 8.26
CA GLY A 42 10.71 1.68 8.93
C GLY A 42 11.70 2.44 8.04
N ALA A 43 11.85 1.99 6.79
CA ALA A 43 12.72 2.65 5.81
C ALA A 43 12.31 4.10 5.56
N GLU A 44 11.02 4.35 5.35
CA GLU A 44 10.50 5.71 5.17
C GLU A 44 10.76 6.59 6.41
N SER A 45 10.47 6.07 7.60
CA SER A 45 10.67 6.80 8.86
C SER A 45 12.15 7.13 9.10
N ALA A 46 13.06 6.19 8.85
CA ALA A 46 14.50 6.40 9.01
C ALA A 46 15.01 7.44 8.00
N ASN A 47 14.56 7.38 6.74
CA ASN A 47 14.91 8.36 5.72
C ASN A 47 14.45 9.77 6.12
N GLU A 48 13.21 9.94 6.56
CA GLU A 48 12.69 11.25 6.97
C GLU A 48 13.39 11.81 8.23
N LYS A 49 13.94 10.94 9.07
CA LYS A 49 14.79 11.34 10.21
C LYS A 49 16.24 11.66 9.82
N GLY A 50 16.64 11.48 8.56
CA GLY A 50 18.02 11.70 8.11
C GLY A 50 18.97 10.57 8.53
N ILE A 51 18.49 9.34 8.65
CA ILE A 51 19.29 8.14 8.96
C ILE A 51 19.31 7.22 7.74
N PRO A 52 20.00 7.58 6.65
CA PRO A 52 19.90 6.85 5.38
C PRO A 52 20.45 5.42 5.47
N GLY A 53 21.43 5.15 6.34
CA GLY A 53 21.96 3.80 6.51
C GLY A 53 20.90 2.81 6.99
N GLU A 54 20.13 3.17 8.01
CA GLU A 54 19.04 2.35 8.53
C GLU A 54 17.91 2.20 7.50
N ALA A 55 17.59 3.28 6.79
CA ALA A 55 16.59 3.24 5.73
C ALA A 55 16.96 2.27 4.61
N ILE A 56 18.23 2.29 4.16
CA ILE A 56 18.76 1.36 3.15
C ILE A 56 18.72 -0.08 3.66
N ASP A 57 19.05 -0.32 4.92
CA ASP A 57 19.05 -1.67 5.49
C ASP A 57 17.65 -2.28 5.56
N TYR A 58 16.63 -1.50 5.91
CA TYR A 58 15.25 -1.96 5.87
C TYR A 58 14.78 -2.22 4.42
N LEU A 59 15.07 -1.29 3.51
CA LEU A 59 14.73 -1.44 2.10
C LEU A 59 15.39 -2.67 1.48
N GLU A 60 16.67 -2.90 1.80
CA GLU A 60 17.42 -4.04 1.28
C GLU A 60 16.88 -5.38 1.78
N GLN A 61 16.35 -5.49 2.98
CA GLN A 61 15.73 -6.73 3.44
C GLN A 61 14.55 -7.15 2.54
N VAL A 62 13.74 -6.20 2.08
CA VAL A 62 12.63 -6.47 1.15
C VAL A 62 13.18 -6.87 -0.22
N ARG A 63 14.11 -6.09 -0.77
CA ARG A 63 14.70 -6.32 -2.09
C ARG A 63 15.51 -7.61 -2.16
N ALA A 64 16.29 -7.92 -1.12
CA ALA A 64 17.08 -9.16 -1.05
C ALA A 64 16.19 -10.40 -1.07
N ARG A 65 15.06 -10.37 -0.36
CA ARG A 65 14.07 -11.45 -0.41
C ARG A 65 13.52 -11.65 -1.81
N ALA A 66 13.14 -10.57 -2.49
CA ALA A 66 12.59 -10.61 -3.85
C ALA A 66 13.64 -11.03 -4.89
N ARG A 67 14.88 -10.61 -4.71
CA ARG A 67 16.04 -10.96 -5.54
C ARG A 67 16.37 -12.44 -5.46
N GLY A 68 16.26 -13.03 -4.27
CA GLY A 68 16.67 -14.41 -4.03
C GLY A 68 18.13 -14.65 -4.42
N THR A 69 18.39 -15.67 -5.23
CA THR A 69 19.75 -16.05 -5.70
C THR A 69 20.19 -15.32 -6.97
N ASN A 70 19.33 -14.53 -7.61
CA ASN A 70 19.64 -13.85 -8.86
C ASN A 70 20.17 -12.43 -8.60
N SER A 71 21.49 -12.30 -8.51
CA SER A 71 22.15 -11.00 -8.27
C SER A 71 22.01 -9.97 -9.39
N ASN A 72 21.51 -10.37 -10.57
CA ASN A 72 21.36 -9.47 -11.73
C ASN A 72 20.06 -8.64 -11.71
N ILE A 73 19.16 -8.93 -10.79
CA ILE A 73 17.90 -8.20 -10.63
C ILE A 73 17.88 -7.42 -9.32
N LEU A 74 17.12 -6.34 -9.27
CA LEU A 74 16.90 -5.52 -8.06
C LEU A 74 18.22 -5.18 -7.35
N PRO A 75 19.15 -4.42 -7.98
CA PRO A 75 20.41 -4.06 -7.37
C PRO A 75 20.18 -3.32 -6.05
N LYS A 76 21.12 -3.44 -5.11
CA LYS A 76 21.04 -2.72 -3.83
C LYS A 76 21.00 -1.21 -4.09
N VAL A 77 20.11 -0.51 -3.39
CA VAL A 77 20.08 0.95 -3.36
C VAL A 77 21.23 1.44 -2.48
N THR A 78 22.04 2.37 -3.00
CA THR A 78 23.24 2.87 -2.31
C THR A 78 23.23 4.38 -2.10
N THR A 79 22.25 5.09 -2.66
CA THR A 79 22.15 6.53 -2.48
C THR A 79 21.85 6.88 -1.03
N THR A 80 22.49 7.91 -0.53
CA THR A 80 22.24 8.51 0.79
C THR A 80 21.53 9.86 0.68
N ASP A 81 21.22 10.30 -0.55
CA ASP A 81 20.37 11.47 -0.76
C ASP A 81 18.95 11.17 -0.31
N GLN A 82 18.42 12.03 0.54
CA GLN A 82 17.10 11.84 1.14
C GLN A 82 15.98 11.81 0.09
N GLY A 83 16.08 12.66 -0.94
CA GLY A 83 15.07 12.74 -2.00
C GLY A 83 15.07 11.50 -2.88
N GLU A 84 16.25 11.08 -3.35
CA GLU A 84 16.39 9.87 -4.17
C GLU A 84 15.99 8.61 -3.40
N LEU A 85 16.38 8.52 -2.13
CA LEU A 85 16.03 7.38 -1.28
C LEU A 85 14.53 7.34 -1.00
N ARG A 86 13.89 8.50 -0.82
CA ARG A 86 12.42 8.60 -0.68
C ARG A 86 11.72 8.03 -1.91
N GLU A 87 12.15 8.40 -3.10
CA GLU A 87 11.55 7.88 -4.33
C GLU A 87 11.81 6.36 -4.48
N ALA A 88 13.00 5.89 -4.16
CA ALA A 88 13.30 4.45 -4.18
C ALA A 88 12.40 3.66 -3.21
N ILE A 89 12.14 4.17 -2.01
CA ILE A 89 11.24 3.55 -1.03
C ILE A 89 9.79 3.56 -1.53
N ARG A 90 9.33 4.68 -2.12
CA ARG A 90 7.99 4.81 -2.69
C ARG A 90 7.75 3.86 -3.86
N ASP A 91 8.75 3.69 -4.70
CA ASP A 91 8.70 2.75 -5.82
C ASP A 91 8.67 1.29 -5.33
N GLU A 92 9.48 0.97 -4.33
CA GLU A 92 9.46 -0.37 -3.74
C GLU A 92 8.10 -0.67 -3.08
N ARG A 93 7.53 0.28 -2.33
CA ARG A 93 6.16 0.13 -1.76
C ARG A 93 5.14 -0.13 -2.86
N ARG A 94 5.21 0.61 -3.97
CA ARG A 94 4.30 0.44 -5.10
C ARG A 94 4.34 -0.97 -5.69
N VAL A 95 5.53 -1.54 -5.82
CA VAL A 95 5.74 -2.85 -6.44
C VAL A 95 5.47 -3.98 -5.45
N GLU A 96 6.02 -3.88 -4.23
CA GLU A 96 5.95 -4.91 -3.21
C GLU A 96 4.53 -5.08 -2.66
N LEU A 97 3.81 -3.98 -2.45
CA LEU A 97 2.43 -3.97 -1.93
C LEU A 97 1.37 -3.88 -3.04
N GLY A 98 1.77 -4.18 -4.27
CA GLY A 98 0.87 -4.17 -5.43
C GLY A 98 -0.34 -5.08 -5.22
N LEU A 99 -1.55 -4.58 -5.48
CA LEU A 99 -2.84 -5.28 -5.31
C LEU A 99 -3.25 -5.56 -3.84
N GLU A 100 -2.58 -4.95 -2.86
CA GLU A 100 -2.89 -5.08 -1.43
C GLU A 100 -3.70 -3.88 -0.87
N PHE A 101 -4.22 -3.03 -1.76
CA PHE A 101 -5.08 -1.87 -1.48
C PHE A 101 -4.40 -0.67 -0.80
N ASP A 102 -3.09 -0.71 -0.54
CA ASP A 102 -2.37 0.34 0.18
C ASP A 102 -2.07 1.58 -0.68
N ARG A 103 -1.96 1.41 -2.00
CA ARG A 103 -1.47 2.45 -2.92
C ARG A 103 -2.21 3.78 -2.81
N PHE A 104 -3.52 3.76 -2.70
CA PHE A 104 -4.32 4.99 -2.60
C PHE A 104 -4.01 5.76 -1.32
N TYR A 105 -3.92 5.05 -0.21
CA TYR A 105 -3.60 5.64 1.09
C TYR A 105 -2.18 6.20 1.12
N ASP A 106 -1.21 5.52 0.51
CA ASP A 106 0.14 6.02 0.33
C ASP A 106 0.16 7.34 -0.44
N LEU A 107 -0.53 7.42 -1.58
CA LEU A 107 -0.61 8.63 -2.39
C LEU A 107 -1.25 9.80 -1.64
N VAL A 108 -2.30 9.54 -0.87
CA VAL A 108 -3.00 10.56 -0.07
C VAL A 108 -2.10 11.07 1.06
N ARG A 109 -1.48 10.19 1.84
CA ARG A 109 -0.61 10.59 2.95
C ARG A 109 0.67 11.30 2.51
N TRP A 110 1.16 11.00 1.29
CA TRP A 110 2.28 11.73 0.69
C TRP A 110 1.88 13.05 0.03
N GLY A 111 0.59 13.34 -0.08
CA GLY A 111 0.08 14.56 -0.70
C GLY A 111 0.21 14.62 -2.23
N ILE A 112 0.47 13.49 -2.88
CA ILE A 112 0.71 13.41 -4.34
C ILE A 112 -0.41 12.69 -5.10
N ALA A 113 -1.53 12.40 -4.44
CA ALA A 113 -2.61 11.62 -5.04
C ALA A 113 -3.16 12.25 -6.32
N LYS A 114 -3.42 13.55 -6.31
CA LYS A 114 -3.97 14.27 -7.47
C LYS A 114 -3.02 14.20 -8.68
N GLU A 115 -1.77 14.53 -8.47
CA GLU A 115 -0.76 14.54 -9.53
C GLU A 115 -0.61 13.15 -10.15
N VAL A 116 -0.37 12.13 -9.33
CA VAL A 116 -0.13 10.76 -9.80
C VAL A 116 -1.37 10.16 -10.47
N LEU A 117 -2.56 10.41 -9.91
CA LEU A 117 -3.80 9.88 -10.47
C LEU A 117 -4.16 10.58 -11.78
N HIS A 118 -3.97 11.89 -11.88
CA HIS A 118 -4.18 12.61 -13.14
C HIS A 118 -3.20 12.17 -14.23
N ALA A 119 -1.92 11.99 -13.89
CA ALA A 119 -0.93 11.43 -14.82
C ALA A 119 -1.30 10.02 -15.29
N ALA A 120 -1.97 9.24 -14.46
CA ALA A 120 -2.50 7.92 -14.81
C ALA A 120 -3.87 7.97 -15.53
N GLY A 121 -4.34 9.15 -15.97
CA GLY A 121 -5.61 9.33 -16.67
C GLY A 121 -6.86 9.35 -15.78
N LYS A 122 -6.70 9.37 -14.46
CA LYS A 122 -7.81 9.44 -13.49
C LYS A 122 -8.15 10.90 -13.15
N THR A 123 -8.51 11.67 -14.17
CA THR A 123 -8.73 13.14 -14.07
C THR A 123 -9.92 13.56 -13.21
N ASN A 124 -10.79 12.61 -12.87
CA ASN A 124 -11.96 12.87 -12.00
C ASN A 124 -11.58 13.04 -10.51
N TYR A 125 -10.35 12.67 -10.12
CA TYR A 125 -9.92 12.82 -8.74
C TYR A 125 -9.79 14.30 -8.37
N GLN A 126 -10.36 14.66 -7.24
CA GLN A 126 -10.30 16.01 -6.63
C GLN A 126 -9.77 15.88 -5.20
N ASP A 127 -9.27 16.98 -4.65
CA ASP A 127 -8.69 16.98 -3.30
C ASP A 127 -9.67 16.51 -2.22
N LYS A 128 -10.97 16.81 -2.38
CA LYS A 128 -12.02 16.31 -1.50
C LYS A 128 -12.12 14.77 -1.45
N ASN A 129 -11.67 14.08 -2.51
CA ASN A 129 -11.73 12.62 -2.58
C ASN A 129 -10.69 11.91 -1.68
N ALA A 130 -9.81 12.67 -1.01
CA ALA A 130 -8.96 12.15 0.05
C ALA A 130 -9.77 11.66 1.25
N LEU A 131 -10.95 12.25 1.46
CA LEU A 131 -11.93 11.81 2.45
C LEU A 131 -13.16 11.23 1.74
N LEU A 132 -13.75 10.20 2.31
CA LEU A 132 -15.03 9.68 1.81
C LEU A 132 -16.21 10.49 2.39
N PRO A 133 -17.32 10.66 1.64
CA PRO A 133 -18.51 11.25 2.21
C PRO A 133 -19.09 10.36 3.32
N LEU A 134 -19.57 10.96 4.38
CA LEU A 134 -20.33 10.26 5.40
C LEU A 134 -21.69 9.81 4.82
N PRO A 135 -22.11 8.56 5.06
CA PRO A 135 -23.45 8.12 4.64
C PRO A 135 -24.54 9.00 5.26
N GLN A 136 -25.49 9.46 4.45
CA GLN A 136 -26.55 10.34 4.91
C GLN A 136 -27.34 9.73 6.08
N THR A 137 -27.55 8.43 6.05
CA THR A 137 -28.24 7.71 7.13
C THR A 137 -27.55 7.83 8.50
N GLU A 138 -26.22 7.95 8.52
CA GLU A 138 -25.47 8.12 9.77
C GLU A 138 -25.54 9.56 10.26
N ILE A 139 -25.53 10.53 9.33
CA ILE A 139 -25.76 11.95 9.65
C ILE A 139 -27.13 12.11 10.29
N ASP A 140 -28.17 11.56 9.68
CA ASP A 140 -29.55 11.66 10.17
C ASP A 140 -29.72 11.01 11.56
N LYS A 141 -29.14 9.83 11.77
CA LYS A 141 -29.14 9.15 13.08
C LYS A 141 -28.42 9.94 14.17
N SER A 142 -27.42 10.72 13.80
CA SER A 142 -26.65 11.53 14.74
C SER A 142 -27.40 12.72 15.33
N LYS A 143 -28.59 13.03 14.79
CA LYS A 143 -29.41 14.19 15.20
C LYS A 143 -28.64 15.52 15.14
N GLY A 144 -27.83 15.71 14.12
CA GLY A 144 -27.07 16.96 13.88
C GLY A 144 -25.70 17.02 14.55
N VAL A 145 -25.24 15.93 15.18
CA VAL A 145 -23.87 15.88 15.75
C VAL A 145 -22.82 15.64 14.66
N LEU A 146 -23.10 14.77 13.68
CA LEU A 146 -22.22 14.55 12.54
C LEU A 146 -22.49 15.57 11.45
N VAL A 147 -21.43 16.20 11.00
CA VAL A 147 -21.44 17.12 9.85
C VAL A 147 -20.71 16.45 8.70
N GLN A 148 -21.25 16.60 7.49
CA GLN A 148 -20.64 16.05 6.28
C GLN A 148 -19.20 16.57 6.08
N ASN A 149 -18.35 15.74 5.49
CA ASN A 149 -17.00 16.16 5.10
C ASN A 149 -17.07 17.35 4.11
N PRO A 150 -16.04 18.22 4.12
CA PRO A 150 -16.00 19.36 3.22
C PRO A 150 -16.22 18.97 1.76
N ASP A 151 -16.88 19.84 1.00
CA ASP A 151 -17.15 19.70 -0.44
C ASP A 151 -18.06 18.53 -0.86
N TYR A 152 -18.74 17.88 0.11
CA TYR A 152 -19.78 16.86 -0.14
C TYR A 152 -21.20 17.31 0.26
N GLN A 153 -21.37 18.60 0.46
CA GLN A 153 -22.67 19.19 0.76
C GLN A 153 -23.51 19.36 -0.52
#